data_4c254611745fb393e47d23986d1b0e1f
#
_entry.id   4c254611745fb393e47d23986d1b0e1f
#
_cell.length_a   1.000
_cell.length_b   1.000
_cell.length_c   1.000
_cell.angle_alpha   90.00
_cell.angle_beta   90.00
_cell.angle_gamma   90.00
#
_symmetry.space_group_name_H-M   'P 1'
#
loop_
_entity.id
_entity.type
_entity.pdbx_description
1 polymer ?
#
loop_
_entity_poly.entity_id
_entity_poly.type
_entity_poly.pdbx_seq_one_letter_code
_entity_poly.pdbx_strand_id
1 'polypeptide(L)'
;GFNIAKLNLSKLDKKCIEDFLLWLTNTRGSSPSTYNQRLCAIHAFFDYVMTEEPTYMEQCILILKIPSMVSPDPPAQYLTPENLKHLLSMPDTSTPKGRRHLVLLTVLYDTAARVSELADICMRDVRLDFPAVITLHGKGGKIRTVPLMKPTTELLRSYLEENHIDLRRNPDMPLFWNGSRHKIG
;
A
#
# COMPACT_ATOMS: atom_id res chain seq x y z
N GLY A 1 -20.54 -27.16 2.60
CA GLY A 1 -19.28 -26.65 3.14
C GLY A 1 -18.21 -27.71 2.97
N PHE A 2 -17.06 -27.34 2.41
CA PHE A 2 -15.92 -28.23 2.27
C PHE A 2 -15.32 -28.50 3.67
N ASN A 3 -15.20 -29.78 4.05
CA ASN A 3 -14.57 -30.14 5.31
C ASN A 3 -13.05 -30.29 5.11
N ILE A 4 -12.29 -29.27 5.50
CA ILE A 4 -10.83 -29.19 5.33
C ILE A 4 -10.13 -30.39 6.01
N ALA A 5 -10.67 -30.91 7.14
CA ALA A 5 -10.12 -32.06 7.85
C ALA A 5 -10.16 -33.39 7.05
N LYS A 6 -10.88 -33.43 5.91
CA LYS A 6 -10.96 -34.59 5.00
C LYS A 6 -10.19 -34.39 3.69
N LEU A 7 -9.37 -33.35 3.61
CA LEU A 7 -8.57 -33.09 2.41
C LEU A 7 -7.45 -34.14 2.32
N ASN A 8 -7.49 -34.97 1.26
CA ASN A 8 -6.42 -35.90 0.98
C ASN A 8 -5.43 -35.26 0.01
N LEU A 9 -4.18 -35.07 0.45
CA LEU A 9 -3.11 -34.47 -0.35
C LEU A 9 -2.89 -35.21 -1.69
N SER A 10 -3.08 -36.54 -1.73
CA SER A 10 -2.93 -37.30 -2.97
C SER A 10 -3.91 -36.88 -4.08
N LYS A 11 -5.02 -36.23 -3.74
CA LYS A 11 -6.02 -35.72 -4.72
C LYS A 11 -5.70 -34.33 -5.25
N LEU A 12 -4.76 -33.64 -4.65
CA LEU A 12 -4.29 -32.31 -5.08
C LEU A 12 -3.10 -32.47 -6.04
N ASP A 13 -3.27 -33.26 -7.08
CA ASP A 13 -2.24 -33.47 -8.08
C ASP A 13 -2.05 -32.23 -9.01
N LYS A 14 -1.02 -32.29 -9.84
CA LYS A 14 -0.73 -31.21 -10.82
C LYS A 14 -1.93 -30.85 -11.66
N LYS A 15 -2.70 -31.87 -12.12
CA LYS A 15 -3.87 -31.66 -12.97
C LYS A 15 -4.97 -30.88 -12.22
N CYS A 16 -5.24 -31.23 -10.98
CA CYS A 16 -6.20 -30.53 -10.13
C CYS A 16 -5.82 -29.04 -9.97
N ILE A 17 -4.54 -28.73 -9.77
CA ILE A 17 -4.04 -27.36 -9.67
C ILE A 17 -4.16 -26.63 -11.01
N GLU A 18 -3.78 -27.25 -12.12
CA GLU A 18 -3.92 -26.67 -13.46
C GLU A 18 -5.40 -26.39 -13.80
N ASP A 19 -6.31 -27.32 -13.50
CA ASP A 19 -7.75 -27.15 -13.72
C ASP A 19 -8.31 -25.96 -12.89
N PHE A 20 -7.87 -25.82 -11.63
CA PHE A 20 -8.22 -24.67 -10.80
C PHE A 20 -7.71 -23.35 -11.39
N LEU A 21 -6.47 -23.31 -11.85
CA LEU A 21 -5.86 -22.13 -12.45
C LEU A 21 -6.54 -21.75 -13.78
N LEU A 22 -6.91 -22.74 -14.60
CA LEU A 22 -7.71 -22.54 -15.82
C LEU A 22 -9.12 -22.02 -15.51
N TRP A 23 -9.76 -22.52 -14.47
CA TRP A 23 -11.05 -22.00 -14.02
C TRP A 23 -10.96 -20.54 -13.57
N LEU A 24 -9.87 -20.16 -12.85
CA LEU A 24 -9.66 -18.77 -12.47
C LEU A 24 -9.59 -17.83 -13.68
N THR A 25 -8.93 -18.23 -14.74
CA THR A 25 -8.77 -17.39 -15.95
C THR A 25 -10.00 -17.46 -16.85
N ASN A 26 -10.49 -18.66 -17.17
CA ASN A 26 -11.52 -18.83 -18.19
C ASN A 26 -12.94 -18.58 -17.67
N THR A 27 -13.22 -18.95 -16.42
CA THR A 27 -14.58 -18.85 -15.85
C THR A 27 -14.72 -17.59 -14.99
N ARG A 28 -13.71 -17.25 -14.18
CA ARG A 28 -13.75 -16.04 -13.33
C ARG A 28 -13.18 -14.80 -13.99
N GLY A 29 -12.53 -14.91 -15.15
CA GLY A 29 -11.91 -13.77 -15.83
C GLY A 29 -10.81 -13.10 -15.02
N SER A 30 -10.09 -13.85 -14.16
CA SER A 30 -9.04 -13.29 -13.32
C SER A 30 -7.84 -12.85 -14.15
N SER A 31 -7.22 -11.73 -13.76
CA SER A 31 -6.01 -11.21 -14.42
C SER A 31 -4.81 -12.15 -14.24
N PRO A 32 -3.79 -12.07 -15.12
CA PRO A 32 -2.53 -12.81 -14.97
C PRO A 32 -1.86 -12.56 -13.61
N SER A 33 -1.94 -11.35 -13.08
CA SER A 33 -1.42 -11.02 -11.74
C SER A 33 -2.13 -11.82 -10.64
N THR A 34 -3.46 -11.93 -10.71
CA THR A 34 -4.25 -12.75 -9.77
C THR A 34 -3.90 -14.23 -9.89
N TYR A 35 -3.76 -14.74 -11.13
CA TYR A 35 -3.30 -16.11 -11.38
C TYR A 35 -1.95 -16.35 -10.68
N ASN A 36 -0.96 -15.49 -10.94
CA ASN A 36 0.39 -15.63 -10.40
C ASN A 36 0.41 -15.56 -8.87
N GLN A 37 -0.41 -14.68 -8.28
CA GLN A 37 -0.55 -14.59 -6.83
C GLN A 37 -1.09 -15.90 -6.22
N ARG A 38 -2.09 -16.53 -6.86
CA ARG A 38 -2.64 -17.81 -6.42
C ARG A 38 -1.64 -18.94 -6.59
N LEU A 39 -0.96 -18.97 -7.75
CA LEU A 39 0.09 -19.95 -8.02
C LEU A 39 1.24 -19.84 -7.00
N CYS A 40 1.67 -18.62 -6.67
CA CYS A 40 2.70 -18.39 -5.64
C CYS A 40 2.30 -18.97 -4.27
N ALA A 41 1.04 -18.77 -3.86
CA ALA A 41 0.53 -19.35 -2.61
C ALA A 41 0.48 -20.88 -2.65
N ILE A 42 0.11 -21.47 -3.79
CA ILE A 42 0.11 -22.92 -4.02
C ILE A 42 1.55 -23.46 -3.97
N HIS A 43 2.48 -22.80 -4.64
CA HIS A 43 3.89 -23.19 -4.61
C HIS A 43 4.46 -23.15 -3.19
N ALA A 44 4.22 -22.09 -2.43
CA ALA A 44 4.67 -21.99 -1.04
C ALA A 44 4.10 -23.12 -0.16
N PHE A 45 2.85 -23.50 -0.38
CA PHE A 45 2.24 -24.63 0.34
C PHE A 45 2.89 -25.97 -0.02
N PHE A 46 3.10 -26.26 -1.30
CA PHE A 46 3.70 -27.52 -1.73
C PHE A 46 5.21 -27.59 -1.46
N ASP A 47 5.92 -26.46 -1.41
CA ASP A 47 7.29 -26.40 -0.92
C ASP A 47 7.39 -26.79 0.55
N TYR A 48 6.46 -26.29 1.38
CA TYR A 48 6.31 -26.71 2.78
C TYR A 48 5.98 -28.22 2.89
N VAL A 49 4.99 -28.71 2.13
CA VAL A 49 4.61 -30.14 2.13
C VAL A 49 5.78 -31.03 1.75
N MET A 50 6.58 -30.64 0.77
CA MET A 50 7.75 -31.39 0.31
C MET A 50 8.77 -31.58 1.43
N THR A 51 8.88 -30.59 2.35
CA THR A 51 9.81 -30.63 3.49
C THR A 51 9.27 -31.52 4.64
N GLU A 52 7.97 -31.41 4.93
CA GLU A 52 7.34 -32.09 6.07
C GLU A 52 6.95 -33.55 5.75
N GLU A 53 6.58 -33.82 4.49
CA GLU A 53 6.03 -35.12 4.05
C GLU A 53 6.74 -35.63 2.79
N PRO A 54 7.94 -36.21 2.90
CA PRO A 54 8.76 -36.64 1.75
C PRO A 54 8.05 -37.65 0.83
N THR A 55 7.02 -38.35 1.30
CA THR A 55 6.21 -39.27 0.48
C THR A 55 5.52 -38.60 -0.68
N TYR A 56 5.29 -37.27 -0.63
CA TYR A 56 4.67 -36.48 -1.70
C TYR A 56 5.68 -35.70 -2.57
N MET A 57 6.99 -35.95 -2.39
CA MET A 57 8.05 -35.17 -3.06
C MET A 57 7.88 -35.12 -4.58
N GLU A 58 7.61 -36.24 -5.24
CA GLU A 58 7.42 -36.29 -6.69
C GLU A 58 6.23 -35.40 -7.14
N GLN A 59 5.11 -35.54 -6.46
CA GLN A 59 3.91 -34.73 -6.72
C GLN A 59 4.20 -33.22 -6.51
N CYS A 60 4.88 -32.85 -5.43
CA CYS A 60 5.26 -31.47 -5.13
C CYS A 60 6.16 -30.88 -6.22
N ILE A 61 7.17 -31.62 -6.67
CA ILE A 61 8.08 -31.19 -7.76
C ILE A 61 7.30 -30.91 -9.04
N LEU A 62 6.31 -31.75 -9.39
CA LEU A 62 5.48 -31.54 -10.59
C LEU A 62 4.63 -30.28 -10.50
N ILE A 63 4.09 -29.98 -9.31
CA ILE A 63 3.29 -28.76 -9.06
C ILE A 63 4.17 -27.51 -9.06
N LEU A 64 5.33 -27.55 -8.43
CA LEU A 64 6.28 -26.43 -8.40
C LEU A 64 6.83 -26.04 -9.78
N LYS A 65 6.74 -26.94 -10.76
CA LYS A 65 7.09 -26.69 -12.18
C LYS A 65 5.99 -25.99 -12.98
N ILE A 66 4.80 -25.74 -12.44
CA ILE A 66 3.74 -25.01 -13.15
C ILE A 66 4.23 -23.57 -13.40
N PRO A 67 4.28 -23.11 -14.65
CA PRO A 67 4.83 -21.81 -14.96
C PRO A 67 3.88 -20.67 -14.59
N SER A 68 4.45 -19.53 -14.22
CA SER A 68 3.71 -18.27 -14.09
C SER A 68 3.24 -17.77 -15.46
N MET A 69 2.11 -17.09 -15.48
CA MET A 69 1.66 -16.37 -16.68
C MET A 69 2.48 -15.10 -16.89
N VAL A 70 2.82 -14.83 -18.14
CA VAL A 70 3.43 -13.54 -18.50
C VAL A 70 2.38 -12.45 -18.34
N SER A 71 2.65 -11.48 -17.48
CA SER A 71 1.85 -10.26 -17.31
C SER A 71 2.63 -9.12 -17.92
N PRO A 72 2.18 -8.53 -19.03
CA PRO A 72 2.79 -7.31 -19.51
C PRO A 72 2.55 -6.23 -18.45
N ASP A 73 3.62 -5.68 -17.89
CA ASP A 73 3.51 -4.51 -17.03
C ASP A 73 3.11 -3.31 -17.90
N PRO A 74 1.93 -2.70 -17.67
CA PRO A 74 1.61 -1.46 -18.37
C PRO A 74 2.67 -0.40 -18.01
N PRO A 75 3.04 0.48 -18.96
CA PRO A 75 3.98 1.55 -18.67
C PRO A 75 3.47 2.33 -17.45
N ALA A 76 4.38 2.62 -16.52
CA ALA A 76 4.04 3.39 -15.34
C ALA A 76 3.44 4.75 -15.75
N GLN A 77 2.19 4.99 -15.37
CA GLN A 77 1.56 6.28 -15.57
C GLN A 77 2.05 7.23 -14.48
N TYR A 78 2.65 8.34 -14.90
CA TYR A 78 3.08 9.41 -14.00
C TYR A 78 2.35 10.71 -14.32
N LEU A 79 2.18 11.55 -13.31
CA LEU A 79 1.60 12.87 -13.49
C LEU A 79 2.63 13.78 -14.16
N THR A 80 2.25 14.38 -15.28
CA THR A 80 3.06 15.49 -15.86
C THR A 80 3.00 16.70 -14.91
N PRO A 81 3.97 17.64 -15.01
CA PRO A 81 3.93 18.86 -14.20
C PRO A 81 2.61 19.64 -14.34
N GLU A 82 2.04 19.67 -15.56
CA GLU A 82 0.76 20.33 -15.85
C GLU A 82 -0.41 19.63 -15.14
N ASN A 83 -0.46 18.29 -15.22
CA ASN A 83 -1.48 17.50 -14.56
C ASN A 83 -1.38 17.61 -13.04
N LEU A 84 -0.15 17.64 -12.50
CA LEU A 84 0.07 17.87 -11.08
C LEU A 84 -0.43 19.25 -10.65
N LYS A 85 -0.08 20.31 -11.40
CA LYS A 85 -0.55 21.67 -11.12
C LYS A 85 -2.08 21.72 -11.14
N HIS A 86 -2.69 21.07 -12.12
CA HIS A 86 -4.16 20.97 -12.20
C HIS A 86 -4.73 20.24 -10.97
N LEU A 87 -4.17 19.08 -10.60
CA LEU A 87 -4.60 18.32 -9.41
C LEU A 87 -4.53 19.17 -8.13
N LEU A 88 -3.44 19.91 -7.93
CA LEU A 88 -3.27 20.76 -6.76
C LEU A 88 -4.19 22.01 -6.78
N SER A 89 -4.72 22.40 -7.92
CA SER A 89 -5.69 23.52 -8.04
C SER A 89 -7.15 23.09 -7.82
N MET A 90 -7.45 21.78 -7.78
CA MET A 90 -8.83 21.29 -7.65
C MET A 90 -9.47 21.48 -6.25
N PRO A 91 -8.71 21.39 -5.13
CA PRO A 91 -9.33 21.60 -3.84
C PRO A 91 -9.84 23.04 -3.67
N ASP A 92 -11.11 23.18 -3.27
CA ASP A 92 -11.71 24.49 -2.98
C ASP A 92 -11.12 25.09 -1.70
N THR A 93 -10.13 25.97 -1.88
CA THR A 93 -9.42 26.61 -0.76
C THR A 93 -10.26 27.62 0.02
N SER A 94 -11.47 27.97 -0.43
CA SER A 94 -12.40 28.80 0.34
C SER A 94 -12.95 28.04 1.57
N THR A 95 -12.93 26.69 1.53
CA THR A 95 -13.42 25.83 2.59
C THR A 95 -12.27 25.25 3.43
N PRO A 96 -12.45 25.06 4.77
CA PRO A 96 -11.46 24.39 5.62
C PRO A 96 -11.12 22.98 5.13
N LYS A 97 -12.11 22.24 4.61
CA LYS A 97 -11.93 20.91 4.05
C LYS A 97 -11.05 20.95 2.81
N GLY A 98 -11.27 21.88 1.90
CA GLY A 98 -10.48 22.01 0.68
C GLY A 98 -9.03 22.44 0.98
N ARG A 99 -8.82 23.37 1.93
CA ARG A 99 -7.46 23.75 2.38
C ARG A 99 -6.71 22.54 2.96
N ARG A 100 -7.36 21.74 3.81
CA ARG A 100 -6.78 20.49 4.31
C ARG A 100 -6.43 19.51 3.18
N HIS A 101 -7.31 19.36 2.16
CA HIS A 101 -7.02 18.48 1.03
C HIS A 101 -5.82 18.96 0.22
N LEU A 102 -5.67 20.27 0.03
CA LEU A 102 -4.49 20.84 -0.63
C LEU A 102 -3.21 20.49 0.14
N VAL A 103 -3.21 20.66 1.45
CA VAL A 103 -2.05 20.29 2.30
C VAL A 103 -1.72 18.82 2.17
N LEU A 104 -2.72 17.93 2.26
CA LEU A 104 -2.55 16.48 2.11
C LEU A 104 -1.89 16.12 0.78
N LEU A 105 -2.42 16.65 -0.34
CA LEU A 105 -1.91 16.37 -1.68
C LEU A 105 -0.49 16.92 -1.86
N THR A 106 -0.23 18.12 -1.33
CA THR A 106 1.10 18.75 -1.41
C THR A 106 2.14 17.97 -0.62
N VAL A 107 1.80 17.51 0.60
CA VAL A 107 2.70 16.68 1.42
C VAL A 107 2.94 15.32 0.78
N LEU A 108 1.90 14.68 0.20
CA LEU A 108 2.06 13.43 -0.55
C LEU A 108 3.05 13.58 -1.70
N TYR A 109 2.91 14.64 -2.47
CA TYR A 109 3.78 14.92 -3.61
C TYR A 109 5.22 15.19 -3.17
N ASP A 110 5.41 16.07 -2.18
CA ASP A 110 6.73 16.49 -1.73
C ASP A 110 7.53 15.36 -1.08
N THR A 111 6.84 14.50 -0.32
CA THR A 111 7.50 13.44 0.47
C THR A 111 7.50 12.07 -0.21
N ALA A 112 6.75 11.88 -1.29
CA ALA A 112 6.48 10.58 -1.90
C ALA A 112 6.03 9.52 -0.85
N ALA A 113 5.25 9.96 0.16
CA ALA A 113 4.73 9.09 1.20
C ALA A 113 3.65 8.16 0.63
N ARG A 114 3.56 6.93 1.16
CA ARG A 114 2.39 6.11 0.94
C ARG A 114 1.19 6.72 1.67
N VAL A 115 -0.03 6.48 1.17
CA VAL A 115 -1.25 7.00 1.81
C VAL A 115 -1.34 6.59 3.29
N SER A 116 -0.96 5.35 3.61
CA SER A 116 -0.91 4.87 5.00
C SER A 116 0.15 5.60 5.83
N GLU A 117 1.34 5.86 5.28
CA GLU A 117 2.40 6.61 5.95
C GLU A 117 1.97 8.05 6.23
N LEU A 118 1.30 8.70 5.25
CA LEU A 118 0.75 10.05 5.43
C LEU A 118 -0.31 10.09 6.54
N ALA A 119 -1.23 9.11 6.54
CA ALA A 119 -2.28 9.00 7.53
C ALA A 119 -1.73 8.76 8.95
N ASP A 120 -0.56 8.14 9.07
CA ASP A 120 0.12 7.81 10.33
C ASP A 120 0.99 8.94 10.89
N ILE A 121 1.22 10.04 10.13
CA ILE A 121 2.04 11.16 10.61
C ILE A 121 1.42 11.74 11.88
N CYS A 122 2.21 11.79 12.95
CA CYS A 122 1.88 12.46 14.19
C CYS A 122 2.59 13.82 14.29
N MET A 123 2.18 14.65 15.25
CA MET A 123 2.77 15.98 15.46
C MET A 123 4.28 15.91 15.74
N ARG A 124 4.75 14.89 16.47
CA ARG A 124 6.19 14.63 16.75
C ARG A 124 7.02 14.37 15.52
N ASP A 125 6.39 13.90 14.42
CA ASP A 125 7.07 13.53 13.20
C ASP A 125 7.35 14.74 12.30
N VAL A 126 6.84 15.92 12.66
CA VAL A 126 6.91 17.16 11.89
C VAL A 126 7.83 18.17 12.58
N ARG A 127 8.85 18.60 11.88
CA ARG A 127 9.69 19.74 12.28
C ARG A 127 9.68 20.77 11.16
N LEU A 128 9.22 21.98 11.46
CA LEU A 128 9.11 23.08 10.50
C LEU A 128 10.25 24.12 10.62
N ASP A 129 11.11 23.98 11.64
CA ASP A 129 12.33 24.78 11.74
C ASP A 129 13.35 24.27 10.71
N PHE A 130 14.24 25.17 10.25
CA PHE A 130 15.22 24.82 9.22
C PHE A 130 16.27 23.81 9.71
N PRO A 131 16.56 22.75 8.98
CA PRO A 131 15.84 22.28 7.81
C PRO A 131 14.48 21.66 8.19
N ALA A 132 13.41 22.08 7.49
CA ALA A 132 12.07 21.53 7.71
C ALA A 132 12.01 20.09 7.18
N VAL A 133 11.48 19.17 8.00
CA VAL A 133 11.44 17.74 7.67
C VAL A 133 10.17 17.06 8.20
N ILE A 134 9.79 15.97 7.55
CA ILE A 134 8.81 15.01 8.06
C ILE A 134 9.47 13.63 8.20
N THR A 135 9.21 12.97 9.32
CA THR A 135 9.60 11.57 9.55
C THR A 135 8.45 10.66 9.18
N LEU A 136 8.70 9.68 8.32
CA LEU A 136 7.71 8.72 7.83
C LEU A 136 8.03 7.31 8.35
N HIS A 137 6.98 6.65 8.85
CA HIS A 137 7.05 5.30 9.40
C HIS A 137 6.49 4.29 8.38
N GLY A 138 7.37 3.50 7.74
CA GLY A 138 7.02 2.55 6.69
C GLY A 138 6.80 1.12 7.20
N LYS A 139 6.37 0.26 6.28
CA LYS A 139 6.17 -1.18 6.54
C LYS A 139 7.45 -1.84 7.06
N GLY A 140 7.31 -2.67 8.11
CA GLY A 140 8.43 -3.40 8.70
C GLY A 140 9.33 -2.54 9.59
N GLY A 141 8.81 -1.45 10.17
CA GLY A 141 9.56 -0.59 11.09
C GLY A 141 10.60 0.31 10.40
N LYS A 142 10.56 0.42 9.08
CA LYS A 142 11.46 1.31 8.33
C LYS A 142 11.07 2.76 8.57
N ILE A 143 12.04 3.57 8.98
CA ILE A 143 11.85 5.01 9.23
C ILE A 143 12.70 5.78 8.22
N ARG A 144 12.12 6.84 7.63
CA ARG A 144 12.85 7.79 6.80
C ARG A 144 12.42 9.22 7.12
N THR A 145 13.37 10.12 7.10
CA THR A 145 13.14 11.55 7.25
C THR A 145 13.32 12.23 5.91
N VAL A 146 12.30 12.97 5.50
CA VAL A 146 12.24 13.64 4.19
C VAL A 146 12.28 15.14 4.41
N PRO A 147 13.21 15.88 3.77
CA PRO A 147 13.21 17.33 3.81
C PRO A 147 12.00 17.88 3.02
N LEU A 148 11.40 18.97 3.54
CA LEU A 148 10.28 19.63 2.89
C LEU A 148 10.74 20.81 2.06
N MET A 149 10.11 20.98 0.90
CA MET A 149 10.26 22.20 0.10
C MET A 149 9.64 23.40 0.83
N LYS A 150 10.19 24.59 0.55
CA LYS A 150 9.73 25.83 1.18
C LYS A 150 8.22 26.07 1.02
N PRO A 151 7.61 25.92 -0.18
CA PRO A 151 6.16 26.09 -0.34
C PRO A 151 5.34 25.13 0.52
N THR A 152 5.78 23.86 0.65
CA THR A 152 5.11 22.86 1.49
C THR A 152 5.18 23.23 2.97
N THR A 153 6.34 23.73 3.40
CA THR A 153 6.56 24.17 4.78
C THR A 153 5.64 25.36 5.13
N GLU A 154 5.54 26.34 4.23
CA GLU A 154 4.66 27.50 4.41
C GLU A 154 3.18 27.10 4.46
N LEU A 155 2.76 26.21 3.57
CA LEU A 155 1.40 25.68 3.53
C LEU A 155 1.06 24.91 4.83
N LEU A 156 1.99 24.10 5.33
CA LEU A 156 1.82 23.38 6.61
C LEU A 156 1.73 24.35 7.79
N ARG A 157 2.54 25.40 7.83
CA ARG A 157 2.46 26.45 8.88
C ARG A 157 1.07 27.08 8.91
N SER A 158 0.58 27.52 7.75
CA SER A 158 -0.76 28.11 7.62
C SER A 158 -1.85 27.13 8.08
N TYR A 159 -1.73 25.86 7.73
CA TYR A 159 -2.67 24.82 8.17
C TYR A 159 -2.67 24.64 9.70
N LEU A 160 -1.49 24.61 10.33
CA LEU A 160 -1.36 24.46 11.77
C LEU A 160 -1.93 25.69 12.50
N GLU A 161 -1.65 26.89 12.02
CA GLU A 161 -2.16 28.15 12.56
C GLU A 161 -3.69 28.22 12.47
N GLU A 162 -4.26 27.94 11.31
CA GLU A 162 -5.71 27.92 11.07
C GLU A 162 -6.44 26.96 12.00
N ASN A 163 -5.84 25.81 12.28
CA ASN A 163 -6.45 24.78 13.12
C ASN A 163 -6.04 24.89 14.60
N HIS A 164 -5.31 25.95 14.99
CA HIS A 164 -4.80 26.15 16.34
C HIS A 164 -4.00 24.95 16.88
N ILE A 165 -3.17 24.35 16.00
CA ILE A 165 -2.36 23.18 16.32
C ILE A 165 -0.98 23.62 16.80
N ASP A 166 -0.62 23.19 18.01
CA ASP A 166 0.74 23.28 18.53
C ASP A 166 1.40 21.90 18.49
N LEU A 167 2.43 21.75 17.64
CA LEU A 167 3.17 20.50 17.47
C LEU A 167 3.79 19.98 18.78
N ARG A 168 4.05 20.85 19.74
CA ARG A 168 4.70 20.50 21.01
C ARG A 168 3.71 20.04 22.08
N ARG A 169 2.46 20.43 21.97
CA ARG A 169 1.46 20.23 23.03
C ARG A 169 0.91 18.81 23.08
N ASN A 170 0.76 18.17 21.93
CA ASN A 170 0.21 16.81 21.82
C ASN A 170 1.01 16.00 20.77
N PRO A 171 2.22 15.53 21.08
CA PRO A 171 3.14 14.93 20.11
C PRO A 171 2.58 13.68 19.42
N ASP A 172 1.72 12.93 20.11
CA ASP A 172 1.13 11.68 19.58
C ASP A 172 -0.18 11.91 18.80
N MET A 173 -0.67 13.15 18.74
CA MET A 173 -1.87 13.46 17.97
C MET A 173 -1.57 13.36 16.48
N PRO A 174 -2.48 12.75 15.66
CA PRO A 174 -2.33 12.72 14.20
C PRO A 174 -2.23 14.14 13.64
N LEU A 175 -1.36 14.34 12.64
CA LEU A 175 -1.28 15.61 11.91
C LEU A 175 -2.56 15.88 11.12
N PHE A 176 -3.13 14.82 10.54
CA PHE A 176 -4.36 14.87 9.77
C PHE A 176 -5.43 14.00 10.42
N TRP A 177 -6.57 14.58 10.76
CA TRP A 177 -7.70 13.86 11.37
C TRP A 177 -9.00 14.11 10.61
N ASN A 178 -9.96 13.22 10.81
CA ASN A 178 -11.34 13.42 10.35
C ASN A 178 -12.10 14.42 11.26
N GLY A 179 -13.35 14.76 10.90
CA GLY A 179 -14.19 15.69 11.69
C GLY A 179 -14.40 15.30 13.16
N SER A 180 -14.13 14.03 13.52
CA SER A 180 -14.23 13.50 14.89
C SER A 180 -12.86 13.43 15.60
N ARG A 181 -11.84 14.08 15.09
CA ARG A 181 -10.44 14.07 15.60
C ARG A 181 -9.78 12.69 15.63
N HIS A 182 -10.30 11.73 14.87
CA HIS A 182 -9.64 10.45 14.64
C HIS A 182 -8.77 10.52 13.39
N LYS A 183 -7.72 9.69 13.37
CA LYS A 183 -6.87 9.48 12.20
C LYS A 183 -7.70 9.27 10.94
N ILE A 184 -7.27 9.84 9.81
CA ILE A 184 -7.83 9.52 8.50
C ILE A 184 -7.43 8.08 8.14
N GLY A 185 -8.42 7.22 7.85
CA GLY A 185 -8.22 5.82 7.48
C GLY A 185 -8.80 5.53 6.13
#